data_521f77bcf249a4ffbd8dbc981674b8eb
#
_entry.id   521f77bcf249a4ffbd8dbc981674b8eb
#
_cell.length_a   1.000
_cell.length_b   1.000
_cell.length_c   1.000
_cell.angle_alpha   90.00
_cell.angle_beta   90.00
_cell.angle_gamma   90.00
#
_symmetry.space_group_name_H-M   'P 1'
#
loop_
_entity.id
_entity.type
_entity.pdbx_description
1 polymer ?
#
loop_
_entity_poly.entity_id
_entity_poly.type
_entity_poly.pdbx_seq_one_letter_code
_entity_poly.pdbx_strand_id
1 'polypeptide(L)'
;RAWPIQSKDVQQNNRVFQNGFGTELLWHYKTMPKKAALPKHRMPYAGYIYPDNQGGCEAVLWKYDQAFHGGRGRAVGFERHDIEIHKEKNQSLCCFASRAQTPDLTGHCNGWTSAAIRHAEPQRSVQRGGVTFAPADIKGLLAELYVYGDHEILGGENKTPINPGMLHVILANWIARAKHPVGIDSTAGEEIWNYPVYAYSSDGAFRSRNLV
;
A
#
# COMPACT_ATOMS: atom_id res chain seq x y z
N ARG A 1 -19.56 -1.17 -20.99
CA ARG A 1 -18.78 -2.04 -20.05
C ARG A 1 -17.43 -1.40 -19.85
N ALA A 2 -16.99 -1.27 -18.60
CA ALA A 2 -15.68 -0.71 -18.29
C ALA A 2 -14.53 -1.69 -18.66
N TRP A 3 -14.82 -2.99 -18.63
CA TRP A 3 -13.87 -4.07 -18.88
C TRP A 3 -14.59 -5.34 -19.37
N PRO A 4 -13.99 -6.14 -20.25
CA PRO A 4 -14.58 -7.44 -20.63
C PRO A 4 -14.67 -8.39 -19.44
N ILE A 5 -15.84 -8.89 -19.17
CA ILE A 5 -16.12 -9.79 -18.03
C ILE A 5 -15.26 -11.08 -18.06
N GLN A 6 -14.82 -11.48 -19.24
CA GLN A 6 -13.99 -12.67 -19.46
C GLN A 6 -12.49 -12.39 -19.29
N SER A 7 -12.04 -11.17 -19.08
CA SER A 7 -10.62 -10.90 -18.88
C SER A 7 -10.11 -11.59 -17.60
N LYS A 8 -8.86 -12.05 -17.63
CA LYS A 8 -8.25 -12.71 -16.47
C LYS A 8 -8.22 -11.79 -15.25
N ASP A 9 -7.91 -10.52 -15.45
CA ASP A 9 -7.83 -9.52 -14.36
C ASP A 9 -9.17 -9.35 -13.66
N VAL A 10 -10.23 -9.32 -14.44
CA VAL A 10 -11.57 -9.20 -13.91
C VAL A 10 -11.97 -10.43 -13.11
N GLN A 11 -11.71 -11.62 -13.63
CA GLN A 11 -12.01 -12.88 -12.92
C GLN A 11 -11.19 -13.02 -11.63
N GLN A 12 -9.92 -12.62 -11.67
CA GLN A 12 -9.07 -12.59 -10.48
C GLN A 12 -9.62 -11.63 -9.44
N ASN A 13 -9.87 -10.39 -9.81
CA ASN A 13 -10.42 -9.38 -8.90
C ASN A 13 -11.79 -9.76 -8.36
N ASN A 14 -12.64 -10.42 -9.16
CA ASN A 14 -13.91 -10.93 -8.67
C ASN A 14 -13.70 -11.99 -7.58
N ARG A 15 -12.77 -12.91 -7.78
CA ARG A 15 -12.43 -13.92 -6.76
C ARG A 15 -11.89 -13.29 -5.48
N VAL A 16 -10.94 -12.36 -5.61
CA VAL A 16 -10.36 -11.64 -4.46
C VAL A 16 -11.46 -10.91 -3.70
N PHE A 17 -12.33 -10.20 -4.40
CA PHE A 17 -13.43 -9.45 -3.79
C PHE A 17 -14.45 -10.37 -3.14
N GLN A 18 -14.84 -11.44 -3.80
CA GLN A 18 -15.79 -12.42 -3.28
C GLN A 18 -15.24 -13.14 -2.04
N ASN A 19 -13.97 -13.52 -2.06
CA ASN A 19 -13.33 -14.15 -0.91
C ASN A 19 -13.23 -13.19 0.29
N GLY A 20 -12.94 -11.91 0.04
CA GLY A 20 -12.78 -10.90 1.09
C GLY A 20 -14.10 -10.36 1.64
N PHE A 21 -15.15 -10.28 0.82
CA PHE A 21 -16.37 -9.54 1.15
C PHE A 21 -17.69 -10.31 0.91
N GLY A 22 -17.60 -11.55 0.46
CA GLY A 22 -18.78 -12.44 0.30
C GLY A 22 -19.73 -12.05 -0.82
N THR A 23 -19.35 -11.18 -1.75
CA THR A 23 -20.19 -10.69 -2.85
C THR A 23 -19.37 -10.47 -4.11
N GLU A 24 -20.02 -10.51 -5.26
CA GLU A 24 -19.36 -10.28 -6.53
C GLU A 24 -19.12 -8.80 -6.83
N LEU A 25 -18.18 -8.52 -7.74
CA LEU A 25 -17.92 -7.17 -8.25
C LEU A 25 -19.11 -6.61 -9.03
N LEU A 26 -19.35 -5.32 -8.92
CA LEU A 26 -20.13 -4.57 -9.88
C LEU A 26 -19.24 -4.13 -11.05
N TRP A 27 -19.71 -4.37 -12.28
CA TRP A 27 -18.95 -4.09 -13.49
C TRP A 27 -19.59 -3.04 -14.40
N HIS A 28 -20.89 -2.82 -14.22
CA HIS A 28 -21.62 -1.94 -15.11
C HIS A 28 -21.46 -0.50 -14.67
N TYR A 29 -20.80 0.30 -15.48
CA TYR A 29 -20.54 1.72 -15.20
C TYR A 29 -21.79 2.48 -14.75
N LYS A 30 -22.95 2.19 -15.32
CA LYS A 30 -24.21 2.86 -14.96
C LYS A 30 -24.67 2.59 -13.54
N THR A 31 -24.33 1.43 -12.99
CA THR A 31 -24.73 0.98 -11.64
C THR A 31 -23.64 1.18 -10.60
N MET A 32 -22.40 1.42 -11.02
CA MET A 32 -21.29 1.68 -10.10
C MET A 32 -21.42 3.06 -9.45
N PRO A 33 -21.19 3.16 -8.14
CA PRO A 33 -21.05 4.45 -7.47
C PRO A 33 -19.95 5.29 -8.12
N LYS A 34 -20.25 6.56 -8.38
CA LYS A 34 -19.31 7.50 -9.02
C LYS A 34 -18.48 8.30 -8.01
N LYS A 35 -18.88 8.29 -6.77
CA LYS A 35 -18.14 8.90 -5.66
C LYS A 35 -18.39 8.15 -4.38
N ALA A 36 -17.38 8.06 -3.56
CA ALA A 36 -17.50 7.56 -2.20
C ALA A 36 -16.33 8.07 -1.34
N ALA A 37 -16.56 8.08 -0.05
CA ALA A 37 -15.52 8.25 0.96
C ALA A 37 -15.76 7.25 2.08
N LEU A 38 -14.69 6.82 2.72
CA LEU A 38 -14.79 5.97 3.91
C LEU A 38 -15.23 6.79 5.12
N PRO A 39 -15.95 6.18 6.06
CA PRO A 39 -16.21 6.82 7.35
C PRO A 39 -14.90 7.07 8.10
N LYS A 40 -14.87 8.11 8.94
CA LYS A 40 -13.67 8.58 9.64
C LYS A 40 -12.87 7.47 10.34
N HIS A 41 -13.56 6.52 10.97
CA HIS A 41 -12.91 5.41 11.69
C HIS A 41 -12.28 4.33 10.80
N ARG A 42 -12.52 4.41 9.48
CA ARG A 42 -11.94 3.52 8.46
C ARG A 42 -10.95 4.22 7.56
N MET A 43 -10.74 5.53 7.76
CA MET A 43 -9.76 6.28 7.00
C MET A 43 -8.35 5.83 7.39
N PRO A 44 -7.49 5.52 6.43
CA PRO A 44 -6.08 5.25 6.68
C PRO A 44 -5.42 6.45 7.34
N TYR A 45 -4.51 6.19 8.27
CA TYR A 45 -3.75 7.24 8.93
C TYR A 45 -2.58 7.73 8.07
N ALA A 46 -2.16 8.97 8.31
CA ALA A 46 -0.94 9.50 7.74
C ALA A 46 0.29 8.85 8.38
N GLY A 47 1.24 8.42 7.57
CA GLY A 47 2.48 7.81 8.00
C GLY A 47 3.69 8.47 7.37
N TYR A 48 4.80 7.76 7.38
CA TYR A 48 6.07 8.19 6.82
C TYR A 48 6.66 7.08 5.95
N ILE A 49 7.44 7.44 4.96
CA ILE A 49 7.98 6.49 3.99
C ILE A 49 9.20 5.72 4.51
N TYR A 50 9.82 6.19 5.60
CA TYR A 50 11.05 5.61 6.18
C TYR A 50 12.11 5.33 5.12
N PRO A 51 12.70 6.36 4.50
CA PRO A 51 13.59 6.19 3.37
C PRO A 51 14.92 5.55 3.78
N ASP A 52 15.39 4.59 2.98
CA ASP A 52 16.60 3.81 3.23
C ASP A 52 17.86 4.69 3.34
N ASN A 53 17.93 5.76 2.55
CA ASN A 53 19.02 6.73 2.60
C ASN A 53 19.08 7.53 3.91
N GLN A 54 18.04 7.46 4.74
CA GLN A 54 17.96 8.04 6.09
C GLN A 54 17.94 6.95 7.18
N GLY A 55 18.25 5.71 6.82
CA GLY A 55 18.32 4.58 7.73
C GLY A 55 16.99 3.85 7.95
N GLY A 56 16.01 4.03 7.06
CA GLY A 56 14.76 3.26 7.10
C GLY A 56 14.06 3.31 8.47
N CYS A 57 13.75 2.15 9.01
CA CYS A 57 13.15 1.96 10.33
C CYS A 57 14.16 1.78 11.48
N GLU A 58 15.50 1.96 11.27
CA GLU A 58 16.52 1.68 12.26
C GLU A 58 16.23 2.27 13.66
N ALA A 59 15.78 3.52 13.70
CA ALA A 59 15.55 4.22 14.97
C ALA A 59 14.51 3.52 15.87
N VAL A 60 13.43 3.02 15.27
CA VAL A 60 12.39 2.31 16.01
C VAL A 60 12.78 0.85 16.27
N LEU A 61 13.49 0.21 15.35
CA LEU A 61 14.00 -1.14 15.51
C LEU A 61 15.06 -1.21 16.63
N TRP A 62 15.83 -0.15 16.84
CA TRP A 62 16.72 -0.06 18.00
C TRP A 62 15.95 -0.06 19.33
N LYS A 63 14.84 0.65 19.43
CA LYS A 63 13.94 0.56 20.59
C LYS A 63 13.38 -0.86 20.76
N TYR A 64 13.01 -1.50 19.66
CA TYR A 64 12.54 -2.88 19.67
C TYR A 64 13.61 -3.83 20.19
N ASP A 65 14.84 -3.71 19.72
CA ASP A 65 15.98 -4.49 20.22
C ASP A 65 16.26 -4.28 21.70
N GLN A 66 16.14 -3.06 22.18
CA GLN A 66 16.26 -2.78 23.62
C GLN A 66 15.16 -3.48 24.43
N ALA A 67 13.92 -3.42 23.95
CA ALA A 67 12.77 -3.99 24.65
C ALA A 67 12.78 -5.53 24.69
N PHE A 68 13.17 -6.17 23.59
CA PHE A 68 12.95 -7.60 23.36
C PHE A 68 14.20 -8.43 23.12
N HIS A 69 15.32 -7.82 22.74
CA HIS A 69 16.57 -8.51 22.42
C HIS A 69 17.74 -8.10 23.31
N GLY A 70 17.47 -7.41 24.42
CA GLY A 70 18.51 -6.96 25.36
C GLY A 70 19.53 -6.01 24.72
N GLY A 71 19.12 -5.20 23.75
CA GLY A 71 19.97 -4.24 23.06
C GLY A 71 21.00 -4.87 22.10
N ARG A 72 20.80 -6.11 21.67
CA ARG A 72 21.75 -6.84 20.81
C ARG A 72 21.74 -6.41 19.33
N GLY A 73 20.90 -5.47 18.93
CA GLY A 73 20.85 -4.95 17.57
C GLY A 73 20.43 -5.96 16.50
N ARG A 74 19.60 -6.94 16.83
CA ARG A 74 19.16 -7.99 15.89
C ARG A 74 18.24 -7.44 14.81
N ALA A 75 17.21 -6.70 15.21
CA ALA A 75 16.25 -6.11 14.28
C ALA A 75 16.92 -4.99 13.46
N VAL A 76 17.71 -4.15 14.10
CA VAL A 76 18.50 -3.12 13.40
C VAL A 76 19.51 -3.75 12.43
N GLY A 77 20.14 -4.85 12.81
CA GLY A 77 21.08 -5.57 11.94
C GLY A 77 20.40 -6.15 10.70
N PHE A 78 19.16 -6.61 10.84
CA PHE A 78 18.34 -7.07 9.70
C PHE A 78 18.04 -5.92 8.74
N GLU A 79 17.54 -4.79 9.24
CA GLU A 79 17.23 -3.60 8.44
C GLU A 79 18.46 -3.07 7.70
N ARG A 80 19.60 -2.96 8.38
CA ARG A 80 20.86 -2.53 7.75
C ARG A 80 21.33 -3.47 6.66
N HIS A 81 21.18 -4.76 6.87
CA HIS A 81 21.53 -5.75 5.86
C HIS A 81 20.61 -5.66 4.65
N ASP A 82 19.32 -5.44 4.87
CA ASP A 82 18.35 -5.27 3.78
C ASP A 82 18.63 -4.00 2.96
N ILE A 83 18.86 -2.87 3.63
CA ILE A 83 19.29 -1.63 2.99
C ILE A 83 20.57 -1.83 2.15
N GLU A 84 21.55 -2.58 2.65
CA GLU A 84 22.79 -2.85 1.93
C GLU A 84 22.54 -3.73 0.68
N ILE A 85 21.68 -4.74 0.79
CA ILE A 85 21.26 -5.56 -0.35
C ILE A 85 20.59 -4.69 -1.42
N HIS A 86 19.76 -3.73 -1.02
CA HIS A 86 19.12 -2.80 -1.95
C HIS A 86 20.14 -1.92 -2.68
N LYS A 87 21.15 -1.43 -1.98
CA LYS A 87 22.25 -0.66 -2.57
C LYS A 87 23.04 -1.49 -3.57
N GLU A 88 23.42 -2.72 -3.21
CA GLU A 88 24.22 -3.59 -4.05
C GLU A 88 23.47 -4.06 -5.30
N LYS A 89 22.21 -4.41 -5.18
CA LYS A 89 21.40 -4.96 -6.28
C LYS A 89 20.72 -3.91 -7.12
N ASN A 90 20.82 -2.63 -6.76
CA ASN A 90 20.01 -1.56 -7.38
C ASN A 90 18.52 -1.88 -7.41
N GLN A 91 18.04 -2.64 -6.45
CA GLN A 91 16.65 -3.05 -6.35
C GLN A 91 16.08 -2.60 -5.02
N SER A 92 14.89 -2.08 -5.04
CA SER A 92 14.10 -1.76 -3.87
C SER A 92 13.00 -2.79 -3.70
N LEU A 93 12.69 -3.17 -2.47
CA LEU A 93 11.51 -3.98 -2.17
C LEU A 93 10.20 -3.32 -2.57
N CYS A 94 10.13 -2.01 -2.50
CA CYS A 94 8.92 -1.29 -2.86
C CYS A 94 8.96 -0.68 -4.25
N CYS A 95 10.14 -0.49 -4.83
CA CYS A 95 10.32 0.26 -6.07
C CYS A 95 11.38 -0.42 -6.91
N PHE A 96 11.03 -1.01 -8.01
CA PHE A 96 11.97 -1.62 -8.95
C PHE A 96 12.78 -0.56 -9.69
N ALA A 97 13.69 0.11 -9.00
CA ALA A 97 14.56 1.09 -9.60
C ALA A 97 15.91 0.46 -9.96
N SER A 98 16.23 0.42 -11.22
CA SER A 98 17.51 -0.05 -11.75
C SER A 98 18.56 1.06 -11.76
N ARG A 99 19.01 1.52 -10.59
CA ARG A 99 20.08 2.53 -10.50
C ARG A 99 21.17 2.09 -9.53
N ALA A 100 22.41 2.51 -9.82
CA ALA A 100 23.62 2.16 -9.05
C ALA A 100 23.70 2.74 -7.63
N GLN A 101 22.67 3.45 -7.19
CA GLN A 101 22.53 4.00 -5.82
C GLN A 101 21.12 3.77 -5.37
N THR A 102 20.91 3.57 -4.07
CA THR A 102 19.59 3.55 -3.47
C THR A 102 18.92 4.89 -3.80
N PRO A 103 17.82 4.92 -4.57
CA PRO A 103 17.12 6.17 -4.84
C PRO A 103 16.68 6.83 -3.54
N ASP A 104 16.59 8.15 -3.52
CA ASP A 104 16.07 8.91 -2.36
C ASP A 104 14.67 8.45 -1.92
N LEU A 105 14.01 7.68 -2.76
CA LEU A 105 12.63 7.21 -2.64
C LEU A 105 12.51 5.75 -2.19
N THR A 106 13.60 5.01 -2.08
CA THR A 106 13.57 3.66 -1.53
C THR A 106 13.26 3.70 -0.05
N GLY A 107 12.30 2.91 0.37
CA GLY A 107 11.85 2.86 1.77
C GLY A 107 10.56 2.06 1.94
N HIS A 108 9.90 2.25 3.05
CA HIS A 108 8.77 1.43 3.51
C HIS A 108 7.39 2.01 3.14
N CYS A 109 7.24 2.71 2.01
CA CYS A 109 5.96 3.30 1.62
C CYS A 109 4.84 2.28 1.42
N ASN A 110 5.14 1.09 0.87
CA ASN A 110 4.19 -0.01 0.73
C ASN A 110 3.82 -0.59 2.10
N GLY A 111 4.78 -0.76 2.99
CA GLY A 111 4.57 -1.24 4.37
C GLY A 111 3.68 -0.28 5.16
N TRP A 112 3.99 1.01 5.15
CA TRP A 112 3.12 2.01 5.77
C TRP A 112 1.71 2.02 5.16
N THR A 113 1.60 2.00 3.83
CA THR A 113 0.30 2.00 3.14
C THR A 113 -0.54 0.80 3.57
N SER A 114 0.06 -0.39 3.59
CA SER A 114 -0.61 -1.64 4.01
C SER A 114 -1.02 -1.60 5.47
N ALA A 115 -0.14 -1.12 6.36
CA ALA A 115 -0.43 -0.96 7.77
C ALA A 115 -1.59 0.03 8.01
N ALA A 116 -1.60 1.17 7.31
CA ALA A 116 -2.65 2.17 7.42
C ALA A 116 -4.02 1.69 6.90
N ILE A 117 -4.03 0.78 5.93
CA ILE A 117 -5.24 0.12 5.44
C ILE A 117 -5.80 -0.87 6.47
N ARG A 118 -4.93 -1.58 7.17
CA ARG A 118 -5.29 -2.71 8.04
C ARG A 118 -5.53 -2.32 9.49
N HIS A 119 -4.87 -1.29 9.98
CA HIS A 119 -4.89 -0.90 11.40
C HIS A 119 -5.46 0.50 11.60
N ALA A 120 -6.13 0.69 12.72
CA ALA A 120 -6.44 2.02 13.21
C ALA A 120 -5.15 2.76 13.60
N GLU A 121 -5.18 4.08 13.50
CA GLU A 121 -4.04 4.90 13.89
C GLU A 121 -3.69 4.70 15.36
N PRO A 122 -2.42 4.39 15.70
CA PRO A 122 -1.96 4.37 17.08
C PRO A 122 -2.16 5.73 17.74
N GLN A 123 -2.87 5.76 18.87
CA GLN A 123 -3.24 7.02 19.58
C GLN A 123 -2.47 7.21 20.88
N ARG A 124 -1.88 6.16 21.43
CA ARG A 124 -1.26 6.18 22.76
C ARG A 124 0.11 5.50 22.73
N SER A 125 1.01 5.98 23.58
CA SER A 125 2.27 5.28 23.83
C SER A 125 2.02 3.97 24.56
N VAL A 126 2.86 2.98 24.28
CA VAL A 126 2.84 1.66 24.90
C VAL A 126 4.20 1.39 25.53
N GLN A 127 4.22 0.83 26.73
CA GLN A 127 5.45 0.42 27.38
C GLN A 127 5.64 -1.09 27.29
N ARG A 128 6.79 -1.53 26.82
CA ARG A 128 7.19 -2.95 26.71
C ARG A 128 8.68 -3.09 26.98
N GLY A 129 9.06 -4.10 27.77
CA GLY A 129 10.46 -4.36 28.08
C GLY A 129 11.21 -3.17 28.70
N GLY A 130 10.53 -2.30 29.45
CA GLY A 130 11.10 -1.08 29.99
C GLY A 130 11.23 0.08 28.99
N VAL A 131 10.87 -0.11 27.72
CA VAL A 131 10.95 0.90 26.66
C VAL A 131 9.57 1.45 26.34
N THR A 132 9.49 2.77 26.13
CA THR A 132 8.26 3.45 25.69
C THR A 132 8.24 3.62 24.19
N PHE A 133 7.21 3.08 23.54
CA PHE A 133 6.91 3.23 22.13
C PHE A 133 5.83 4.29 21.96
N ALA A 134 6.17 5.42 21.38
CA ALA A 134 5.20 6.45 21.00
C ALA A 134 4.37 6.00 19.78
N PRO A 135 3.23 6.66 19.48
CA PRO A 135 2.45 6.36 18.28
C PRO A 135 3.28 6.34 16.98
N ALA A 136 4.24 7.24 16.84
CA ALA A 136 5.15 7.25 15.70
C ALA A 136 6.05 6.00 15.63
N ASP A 137 6.54 5.53 16.78
CA ASP A 137 7.33 4.29 16.84
C ASP A 137 6.48 3.08 16.43
N ILE A 138 5.23 3.02 16.89
CA ILE A 138 4.31 1.93 16.54
C ILE A 138 4.02 1.94 15.03
N LYS A 139 3.83 3.12 14.44
CA LYS A 139 3.66 3.26 12.98
C LYS A 139 4.89 2.74 12.22
N GLY A 140 6.10 3.05 12.68
CA GLY A 140 7.34 2.55 12.09
C GLY A 140 7.47 1.03 12.17
N LEU A 141 7.18 0.44 13.35
CA LEU A 141 7.19 -1.03 13.50
C LEU A 141 6.12 -1.71 12.62
N LEU A 142 4.97 -1.09 12.45
CA LEU A 142 3.94 -1.60 11.54
C LEU A 142 4.39 -1.49 10.08
N ALA A 143 5.01 -0.37 9.69
CA ALA A 143 5.54 -0.22 8.33
C ALA A 143 6.59 -1.29 8.03
N GLU A 144 7.53 -1.51 8.93
CA GLU A 144 8.53 -2.58 8.84
C GLU A 144 7.91 -3.97 8.72
N LEU A 145 6.93 -4.29 9.57
CA LEU A 145 6.25 -5.57 9.54
C LEU A 145 5.55 -5.84 8.21
N TYR A 146 4.93 -4.81 7.63
CA TYR A 146 4.11 -4.94 6.43
C TYR A 146 4.90 -4.84 5.13
N VAL A 147 6.13 -4.34 5.13
CA VAL A 147 6.96 -4.28 3.91
C VAL A 147 7.25 -5.66 3.35
N TYR A 148 7.37 -6.67 4.22
CA TYR A 148 7.62 -8.07 3.87
C TYR A 148 6.35 -8.91 3.73
N GLY A 149 5.18 -8.29 3.84
CA GLY A 149 3.90 -8.99 3.72
C GLY A 149 3.48 -9.24 2.29
N ASP A 150 2.71 -10.29 2.06
CA ASP A 150 2.08 -10.56 0.78
C ASP A 150 1.02 -9.50 0.45
N HIS A 151 0.98 -9.08 -0.81
CA HIS A 151 0.05 -8.08 -1.32
C HIS A 151 -0.70 -8.62 -2.54
N GLU A 152 -2.01 -8.40 -2.56
CA GLU A 152 -2.84 -8.69 -3.73
C GLU A 152 -2.80 -7.51 -4.70
N ILE A 153 -2.27 -7.74 -5.88
CA ILE A 153 -2.24 -6.75 -6.96
C ILE A 153 -3.59 -6.78 -7.70
N LEU A 154 -4.34 -5.71 -7.59
CA LEU A 154 -5.68 -5.60 -8.18
C LEU A 154 -5.66 -5.12 -9.63
N GLY A 155 -4.55 -4.54 -10.09
CA GLY A 155 -4.38 -4.10 -11.47
C GLY A 155 -3.20 -3.17 -11.63
N GLY A 156 -2.68 -3.13 -12.85
CA GLY A 156 -1.39 -2.53 -13.16
C GLY A 156 -0.25 -3.47 -12.75
N GLU A 157 0.74 -3.53 -13.59
CA GLU A 157 2.00 -4.22 -13.30
C GLU A 157 3.14 -3.31 -13.75
N ASN A 158 4.35 -3.58 -13.29
CA ASN A 158 5.57 -2.87 -13.68
C ASN A 158 5.53 -2.45 -15.16
N LYS A 159 5.51 -1.18 -15.46
CA LYS A 159 5.44 -0.56 -16.80
C LYS A 159 4.08 -0.64 -17.51
N THR A 160 3.07 -1.29 -16.96
CA THR A 160 1.73 -1.33 -17.55
C THR A 160 0.74 -0.63 -16.62
N PRO A 161 0.37 0.62 -16.90
CA PRO A 161 -0.58 1.34 -16.05
C PRO A 161 -1.94 0.63 -16.01
N ILE A 162 -2.60 0.72 -14.88
CA ILE A 162 -3.95 0.18 -14.76
C ILE A 162 -4.90 0.86 -15.75
N ASN A 163 -5.73 0.06 -16.40
CA ASN A 163 -6.79 0.60 -17.24
C ASN A 163 -7.77 1.47 -16.40
N PRO A 164 -8.11 2.70 -16.84
CA PRO A 164 -9.00 3.60 -16.09
C PRO A 164 -10.37 2.99 -15.74
N GLY A 165 -10.91 2.15 -16.60
CA GLY A 165 -12.15 1.43 -16.34
C GLY A 165 -11.99 0.43 -15.20
N MET A 166 -10.87 -0.29 -15.17
CA MET A 166 -10.56 -1.24 -14.09
C MET A 166 -10.30 -0.51 -12.77
N LEU A 167 -9.58 0.60 -12.80
CA LEU A 167 -9.39 1.45 -11.62
C LEU A 167 -10.75 1.88 -11.05
N HIS A 168 -11.69 2.32 -11.90
CA HIS A 168 -13.03 2.68 -11.45
C HIS A 168 -13.78 1.48 -10.83
N VAL A 169 -13.67 0.29 -11.43
CA VAL A 169 -14.26 -0.94 -10.87
C VAL A 169 -13.70 -1.21 -9.48
N ILE A 170 -12.39 -1.13 -9.29
CA ILE A 170 -11.75 -1.34 -8.00
C ILE A 170 -12.25 -0.31 -6.98
N LEU A 171 -12.16 0.98 -7.28
CA LEU A 171 -12.58 2.03 -6.37
C LEU A 171 -14.07 1.93 -5.99
N ALA A 172 -14.93 1.64 -6.97
CA ALA A 172 -16.37 1.49 -6.73
C ALA A 172 -16.70 0.26 -5.84
N ASN A 173 -15.98 -0.81 -5.98
CA ASN A 173 -16.23 -2.02 -5.19
C ASN A 173 -15.56 -1.96 -3.81
N TRP A 174 -14.27 -1.67 -3.74
CA TRP A 174 -13.55 -1.64 -2.46
C TRP A 174 -13.98 -0.46 -1.59
N ILE A 175 -13.89 0.78 -2.09
CA ILE A 175 -14.17 1.96 -1.28
C ILE A 175 -15.67 2.16 -1.07
N ALA A 176 -16.48 2.13 -2.16
CA ALA A 176 -17.89 2.47 -2.03
C ALA A 176 -18.72 1.34 -1.43
N ARG A 177 -18.52 0.09 -1.85
CA ARG A 177 -19.34 -1.05 -1.40
C ARG A 177 -18.77 -1.71 -0.15
N ALA A 178 -17.52 -2.16 -0.20
CA ALA A 178 -16.90 -2.88 0.89
C ALA A 178 -16.43 -1.98 2.06
N LYS A 179 -16.41 -0.66 1.86
CA LYS A 179 -15.87 0.30 2.84
C LYS A 179 -14.44 -0.04 3.26
N HIS A 180 -13.65 -0.48 2.29
CA HIS A 180 -12.26 -0.88 2.47
C HIS A 180 -11.33 0.01 1.64
N PRO A 181 -10.29 0.61 2.23
CA PRO A 181 -9.31 1.37 1.48
C PRO A 181 -8.46 0.47 0.58
N VAL A 182 -7.82 1.07 -0.42
CA VAL A 182 -6.86 0.39 -1.31
C VAL A 182 -5.56 1.18 -1.34
N GLY A 183 -4.45 0.50 -1.56
CA GLY A 183 -3.18 1.13 -1.88
C GLY A 183 -3.11 1.45 -3.37
N ILE A 184 -2.49 2.56 -3.73
CA ILE A 184 -2.25 2.93 -5.12
C ILE A 184 -0.85 3.50 -5.27
N ASP A 185 -0.16 3.13 -6.34
CA ASP A 185 0.96 3.91 -6.82
C ASP A 185 0.43 5.18 -7.49
N SER A 186 0.87 6.31 -7.00
CA SER A 186 0.38 7.63 -7.44
C SER A 186 1.27 8.29 -8.47
N THR A 187 2.37 7.66 -8.87
CA THR A 187 3.34 8.21 -9.83
C THR A 187 3.17 7.61 -11.21
N ALA A 188 3.48 8.41 -12.21
CA ALA A 188 3.63 7.93 -13.58
C ALA A 188 5.13 7.75 -13.86
N GLY A 189 5.59 6.51 -14.02
CA GLY A 189 7.00 6.22 -14.30
C GLY A 189 7.51 4.98 -13.59
N GLU A 190 8.83 4.90 -13.46
CA GLU A 190 9.51 3.75 -12.83
C GLU A 190 9.57 3.86 -11.30
N GLU A 191 9.32 5.03 -10.75
CA GLU A 191 9.28 5.28 -9.31
C GLU A 191 7.90 4.91 -8.77
N ILE A 192 7.87 4.09 -7.72
CA ILE A 192 6.62 3.63 -7.12
C ILE A 192 6.40 4.33 -5.79
N TRP A 193 5.34 5.16 -5.72
CA TRP A 193 4.91 5.83 -4.51
C TRP A 193 3.57 5.31 -4.05
N ASN A 194 3.58 4.45 -3.05
CA ASN A 194 2.38 3.84 -2.52
C ASN A 194 1.69 4.75 -1.51
N TYR A 195 0.40 5.01 -1.75
CA TYR A 195 -0.47 5.75 -0.83
C TYR A 195 -1.79 5.02 -0.61
N PRO A 196 -2.36 5.08 0.59
CA PRO A 196 -3.68 4.56 0.84
C PRO A 196 -4.76 5.52 0.33
N VAL A 197 -5.71 5.01 -0.45
CA VAL A 197 -6.85 5.76 -0.98
C VAL A 197 -8.10 5.40 -0.21
N TYR A 198 -8.82 6.41 0.26
CA TYR A 198 -10.03 6.27 1.07
C TYR A 198 -11.24 7.00 0.52
N ALA A 199 -11.07 7.77 -0.55
CA ALA A 199 -12.14 8.48 -1.21
C ALA A 199 -11.85 8.61 -2.70
N TYR A 200 -12.90 8.69 -3.50
CA TYR A 200 -12.79 8.99 -4.92
C TYR A 200 -14.03 9.74 -5.43
N SER A 201 -13.84 10.47 -6.49
CA SER A 201 -14.93 10.91 -7.36
C SER A 201 -14.54 10.66 -8.80
N SER A 202 -15.48 10.19 -9.60
CA SER A 202 -15.31 9.91 -11.02
C SER A 202 -16.33 10.72 -11.78
N ASP A 203 -15.86 11.57 -12.66
CA ASP A 203 -16.67 12.27 -13.65
C ASP A 203 -16.30 11.79 -15.04
N GLY A 204 -17.28 11.50 -15.87
CA GLY A 204 -17.05 10.98 -17.19
C GLY A 204 -18.35 10.73 -17.95
N ALA A 205 -18.30 10.95 -19.26
CA ALA A 205 -19.35 10.61 -20.19
C ALA A 205 -18.86 9.59 -21.20
N PHE A 206 -19.68 8.61 -21.55
CA PHE A 206 -19.41 7.78 -22.72
C PHE A 206 -19.50 8.66 -23.98
N ARG A 207 -18.39 8.97 -24.57
CA ARG A 207 -18.37 9.42 -25.97
C ARG A 207 -18.59 8.18 -26.85
N SER A 208 -19.47 8.33 -27.84
CA SER A 208 -20.03 7.28 -28.68
C SER A 208 -19.05 6.20 -29.20
N ARG A 209 -19.62 5.08 -29.62
CA ARG A 209 -19.02 3.80 -30.06
C ARG A 209 -18.02 3.84 -31.21
N ASN A 210 -17.59 4.97 -31.69
CA ASN A 210 -16.66 5.08 -32.81
C ASN A 210 -15.24 5.34 -32.30
N LEU A 211 -14.67 4.35 -31.63
CA LEU A 211 -13.23 4.14 -31.65
C LEU A 211 -12.98 3.09 -32.73
N VAL A 212 -12.58 3.57 -33.87
CA VAL A 212 -11.96 2.79 -34.95
C VAL A 212 -10.66 2.21 -34.44
#